data_1ab9dd337d2d1f85cd5acf22a6f712af
#
_entry.id   1ab9dd337d2d1f85cd5acf22a6f712af
#
_cell.length_a   1.000
_cell.length_b   1.000
_cell.length_c   1.000
_cell.angle_alpha   90.00
_cell.angle_beta   90.00
_cell.angle_gamma   90.00
#
_symmetry.space_group_name_H-M   'P 1'
#
loop_
_entity.id
_entity.type
_entity.pdbx_description
1 polymer ?
#
loop_
_entity_poly.entity_id
_entity_poly.type
_entity_poly.pdbx_seq_one_letter_code
_entity_poly.pdbx_strand_id
1 'polypeptide(L)'
;MAQSPSLQRVYKAPCPGCGAPIEFRSAQSTHAVCGYCQSTVVRDGETLSRIGKMAELFDDYSPLQLYAAGRWTDKGRTRGFTVIGRLQYKTAAGTWSDWQLAFDDGSTGSLSEDNGSFVLSTPIDLKRELPDLASLQVGRTTAFDGVSYQVAANDRAALMSALGELPKLPPLGQAFDVVELRNANGQVLSLDGSQQPPLASVGAQVELDDLKLTGLKDQSSKEGKGRQFNCPHCGSPVSVALETSKSVTCGSCNSLIDVSQGIGGELRHAVQDEPVKPLIAIGSTGELQGSNWQVVGFQHRVGHEPGDDEHFGWSEYLLYNTRKGFCFLVDSEEGWSLVRPTTGAPSTTSTRQSATYQGKRFERKYQYEAETDYVSGEFYWPVVRGQKTSNIDFANGKSLLSLEQSPKELTWSIGSQMDATVVAKAFG
;
A
#
# COMPACT_ATOMS: atom_id res chain seq x y z
N MET A 1 36.59 -2.35 -24.65
CA MET A 1 35.63 -1.96 -25.70
C MET A 1 34.29 -1.78 -25.01
N ALA A 2 33.85 -0.55 -24.85
CA ALA A 2 32.54 -0.25 -24.26
C ALA A 2 31.46 -0.61 -25.27
N GLN A 3 30.61 -1.58 -24.93
CA GLN A 3 29.42 -1.87 -25.73
C GLN A 3 28.49 -0.65 -25.66
N SER A 4 28.20 -0.07 -26.82
CA SER A 4 27.18 0.97 -26.97
C SER A 4 25.84 0.44 -26.42
N PRO A 5 25.08 1.27 -25.68
CA PRO A 5 23.77 0.85 -25.22
C PRO A 5 22.90 0.52 -26.43
N SER A 6 22.33 -0.67 -26.47
CA SER A 6 21.39 -1.08 -27.49
C SER A 6 20.20 -0.12 -27.44
N LEU A 7 20.03 0.72 -28.45
CA LEU A 7 18.84 1.53 -28.65
C LEU A 7 17.64 0.57 -28.67
N GLN A 8 16.86 0.57 -27.60
CA GLN A 8 15.58 -0.15 -27.55
C GLN A 8 14.73 0.39 -28.71
N ARG A 9 14.44 -0.47 -29.69
CA ARG A 9 13.57 -0.10 -30.81
C ARG A 9 12.15 0.08 -30.28
N VAL A 10 11.70 1.32 -30.21
CA VAL A 10 10.30 1.65 -29.92
C VAL A 10 9.45 1.19 -31.11
N TYR A 11 8.51 0.27 -30.86
CA TYR A 11 7.52 -0.11 -31.85
C TYR A 11 6.36 0.88 -31.79
N LYS A 12 5.96 1.44 -32.94
CA LYS A 12 4.83 2.38 -33.06
C LYS A 12 3.84 1.89 -34.07
N ALA A 13 2.56 1.88 -33.72
CA ALA A 13 1.48 1.54 -34.64
C ALA A 13 0.22 2.35 -34.32
N PRO A 14 -0.66 2.57 -35.31
CA PRO A 14 -1.93 3.24 -35.08
C PRO A 14 -2.87 2.38 -34.23
N CYS A 15 -3.59 3.02 -33.31
CA CYS A 15 -4.63 2.35 -32.53
C CYS A 15 -5.75 1.84 -33.46
N PRO A 16 -6.11 0.56 -33.40
CA PRO A 16 -7.18 0.03 -34.24
C PRO A 16 -8.58 0.56 -33.87
N GLY A 17 -8.70 1.29 -32.73
CA GLY A 17 -9.95 1.92 -32.31
C GLY A 17 -10.14 3.36 -32.76
N CYS A 18 -9.07 4.17 -32.82
CA CYS A 18 -9.16 5.61 -33.13
C CYS A 18 -8.04 6.15 -34.01
N GLY A 19 -7.09 5.33 -34.44
CA GLY A 19 -5.95 5.74 -35.27
C GLY A 19 -4.82 6.49 -34.56
N ALA A 20 -4.98 6.84 -33.27
CA ALA A 20 -3.93 7.53 -32.52
C ALA A 20 -2.68 6.64 -32.36
N PRO A 21 -1.47 7.20 -32.29
CA PRO A 21 -0.26 6.40 -32.15
C PRO A 21 -0.20 5.70 -30.81
N ILE A 22 0.12 4.40 -30.83
CA ILE A 22 0.47 3.59 -29.67
C ILE A 22 1.96 3.24 -29.78
N GLU A 23 2.69 3.43 -28.70
CA GLU A 23 4.12 3.09 -28.60
C GLU A 23 4.32 1.91 -27.66
N PHE A 24 5.17 0.96 -28.04
CA PHE A 24 5.68 -0.09 -27.19
C PHE A 24 7.18 0.12 -27.04
N ARG A 25 7.61 0.42 -25.82
CA ARG A 25 9.01 0.67 -25.46
C ARG A 25 9.69 -0.58 -24.92
N SER A 26 8.90 -1.53 -24.43
CA SER A 26 9.39 -2.83 -23.99
C SER A 26 9.06 -3.91 -25.03
N ALA A 27 10.06 -4.72 -25.38
CA ALA A 27 9.84 -5.90 -26.22
C ALA A 27 8.95 -6.96 -25.52
N GLN A 28 8.89 -6.93 -24.20
CA GLN A 28 8.09 -7.85 -23.38
C GLN A 28 6.63 -7.42 -23.23
N SER A 29 6.30 -6.18 -23.60
CA SER A 29 4.92 -5.71 -23.55
C SER A 29 4.09 -6.30 -24.68
N THR A 30 3.04 -7.03 -24.30
CA THR A 30 2.10 -7.66 -25.24
C THR A 30 0.78 -6.89 -25.35
N HIS A 31 0.47 -6.05 -24.40
CA HIS A 31 -0.76 -5.27 -24.34
C HIS A 31 -0.46 -3.79 -24.18
N ALA A 32 -1.40 -2.94 -24.59
CA ALA A 32 -1.39 -1.51 -24.29
C ALA A 32 -2.82 -0.96 -24.19
N VAL A 33 -2.96 0.14 -23.46
CA VAL A 33 -4.20 0.92 -23.41
C VAL A 33 -3.96 2.23 -24.13
N CYS A 34 -4.78 2.52 -25.15
CA CYS A 34 -4.69 3.76 -25.90
C CYS A 34 -5.05 4.97 -25.02
N GLY A 35 -4.13 5.92 -24.87
CA GLY A 35 -4.33 7.12 -24.05
C GLY A 35 -5.41 8.07 -24.56
N TYR A 36 -5.91 7.88 -25.81
CA TYR A 36 -6.94 8.74 -26.41
C TYR A 36 -8.35 8.15 -26.30
N CYS A 37 -8.52 6.87 -26.65
CA CYS A 37 -9.85 6.26 -26.70
C CYS A 37 -10.04 5.11 -25.70
N GLN A 38 -9.02 4.84 -24.89
CA GLN A 38 -9.00 3.77 -23.87
C GLN A 38 -9.23 2.37 -24.45
N SER A 39 -9.08 2.19 -25.77
CA SER A 39 -9.08 0.86 -26.35
C SER A 39 -7.92 0.05 -25.81
N THR A 40 -8.21 -1.15 -25.31
CA THR A 40 -7.22 -2.15 -24.96
C THR A 40 -6.82 -2.89 -26.23
N VAL A 41 -5.54 -2.93 -26.52
CA VAL A 41 -4.99 -3.58 -27.70
C VAL A 41 -3.99 -4.68 -27.29
N VAL A 42 -3.94 -5.74 -28.08
CA VAL A 42 -2.93 -6.78 -27.99
C VAL A 42 -2.00 -6.69 -29.19
N ARG A 43 -0.71 -6.86 -28.96
CA ARG A 43 0.31 -6.91 -30.00
C ARG A 43 0.65 -8.38 -30.31
N ASP A 44 0.49 -8.74 -31.57
CA ASP A 44 0.93 -10.02 -32.10
C ASP A 44 1.91 -9.73 -33.28
N GLY A 45 3.20 -9.89 -32.99
CA GLY A 45 4.26 -9.49 -33.90
C GLY A 45 4.21 -7.99 -34.21
N GLU A 46 3.93 -7.64 -35.46
CA GLU A 46 3.80 -6.26 -35.96
C GLU A 46 2.33 -5.80 -36.08
N THR A 47 1.37 -6.62 -35.67
CA THR A 47 -0.05 -6.29 -35.75
C THR A 47 -0.63 -5.91 -34.38
N LEU A 48 -1.57 -4.95 -34.39
CA LEU A 48 -2.36 -4.60 -33.22
C LEU A 48 -3.82 -4.97 -33.43
N SER A 49 -4.39 -5.68 -32.45
CA SER A 49 -5.81 -6.03 -32.42
C SER A 49 -6.48 -5.41 -31.20
N ARG A 50 -7.66 -4.81 -31.39
CA ARG A 50 -8.46 -4.31 -30.28
C ARG A 50 -9.21 -5.45 -29.61
N ILE A 51 -9.04 -5.59 -28.28
CA ILE A 51 -9.69 -6.63 -27.50
C ILE A 51 -10.76 -6.09 -26.55
N GLY A 52 -10.84 -4.77 -26.36
CA GLY A 52 -11.82 -4.17 -25.47
C GLY A 52 -11.65 -2.67 -25.28
N LYS A 53 -12.27 -2.14 -24.25
CA LYS A 53 -12.09 -0.77 -23.76
C LYS A 53 -11.87 -0.82 -22.25
N MET A 54 -10.86 -0.11 -21.78
CA MET A 54 -10.54 -0.03 -20.36
C MET A 54 -11.44 1.01 -19.67
N ALA A 55 -11.74 0.80 -18.38
CA ALA A 55 -12.33 1.84 -17.55
C ALA A 55 -11.32 2.99 -17.32
N GLU A 56 -11.83 4.17 -17.04
CA GLU A 56 -10.98 5.29 -16.63
C GLU A 56 -10.28 4.98 -15.31
N LEU A 57 -9.03 5.43 -15.22
CA LEU A 57 -8.28 5.38 -13.97
C LEU A 57 -8.98 6.27 -12.94
N PHE A 58 -9.04 5.80 -11.71
CA PHE A 58 -9.35 6.71 -10.61
C PHE A 58 -8.16 7.66 -10.43
N ASP A 59 -8.45 8.95 -10.33
CA ASP A 59 -7.46 9.93 -9.90
C ASP A 59 -6.98 9.54 -8.49
N ASP A 60 -5.68 9.47 -8.34
CA ASP A 60 -5.03 9.25 -7.06
C ASP A 60 -3.89 10.25 -6.84
N TYR A 61 -3.46 10.36 -5.60
CA TYR A 61 -2.37 11.25 -5.20
C TYR A 61 -0.98 10.72 -5.55
N SER A 62 -0.87 9.62 -6.31
CA SER A 62 0.42 9.12 -6.72
C SER A 62 1.23 10.21 -7.43
N PRO A 63 2.47 10.48 -7.00
CA PRO A 63 3.36 11.37 -7.72
C PRO A 63 3.84 10.78 -9.05
N LEU A 64 3.65 9.46 -9.25
CA LEU A 64 4.09 8.75 -10.43
C LEU A 64 3.17 9.03 -11.64
N GLN A 65 3.75 8.97 -12.81
CA GLN A 65 3.04 9.01 -14.08
C GLN A 65 3.81 8.23 -15.15
N LEU A 66 3.16 7.95 -16.28
CA LEU A 66 3.84 7.32 -17.41
C LEU A 66 5.05 8.15 -17.83
N TYR A 67 6.10 7.45 -18.20
CA TYR A 67 7.38 7.99 -18.66
C TYR A 67 8.21 8.69 -17.55
N ALA A 68 7.80 8.66 -16.30
CA ALA A 68 8.70 8.93 -15.21
C ALA A 68 9.88 7.95 -15.27
N ALA A 69 11.08 8.44 -15.05
CA ALA A 69 12.31 7.63 -15.11
C ALA A 69 13.05 7.68 -13.77
N GLY A 70 13.72 6.60 -13.44
CA GLY A 70 14.44 6.48 -12.18
C GLY A 70 15.60 5.51 -12.26
N ARG A 71 16.24 5.28 -11.12
CA ARG A 71 17.33 4.31 -10.96
C ARG A 71 17.08 3.47 -9.72
N TRP A 72 17.31 2.18 -9.85
CA TRP A 72 17.22 1.24 -8.75
C TRP A 72 18.54 0.49 -8.57
N THR A 73 19.00 0.43 -7.32
CA THR A 73 20.19 -0.32 -6.95
C THR A 73 19.79 -1.55 -6.14
N ASP A 74 20.03 -2.73 -6.71
CA ASP A 74 19.87 -4.02 -6.03
C ASP A 74 21.19 -4.76 -6.00
N LYS A 75 21.59 -5.22 -4.82
CA LYS A 75 22.82 -6.00 -4.59
C LYS A 75 24.07 -5.38 -5.23
N GLY A 76 24.15 -4.04 -5.16
CA GLY A 76 25.29 -3.27 -5.72
C GLY A 76 25.23 -3.03 -7.23
N ARG A 77 24.22 -3.50 -7.94
CA ARG A 77 23.97 -3.21 -9.35
C ARG A 77 22.91 -2.13 -9.50
N THR A 78 23.25 -1.01 -10.11
CA THR A 78 22.32 0.05 -10.45
C THR A 78 21.79 -0.13 -11.87
N ARG A 79 20.46 -0.07 -12.05
CA ARG A 79 19.77 -0.10 -13.34
C ARG A 79 18.89 1.12 -13.47
N GLY A 80 18.89 1.75 -14.65
CA GLY A 80 17.88 2.75 -15.00
C GLY A 80 16.56 2.07 -15.37
N PHE A 81 15.44 2.76 -15.15
CA PHE A 81 14.14 2.29 -15.57
C PHE A 81 13.24 3.44 -16.03
N THR A 82 12.24 3.11 -16.81
CA THR A 82 11.15 4.00 -17.20
C THR A 82 9.82 3.36 -16.83
N VAL A 83 8.91 4.16 -16.29
CA VAL A 83 7.52 3.75 -16.03
C VAL A 83 6.78 3.70 -17.37
N ILE A 84 6.32 2.53 -17.79
CA ILE A 84 5.69 2.30 -19.10
C ILE A 84 4.20 2.03 -19.03
N GLY A 85 3.70 1.58 -17.86
CA GLY A 85 2.29 1.24 -17.68
C GLY A 85 1.87 1.28 -16.22
N ARG A 86 0.58 1.12 -16.01
CA ARG A 86 -0.05 1.06 -14.69
C ARG A 86 -1.22 0.10 -14.70
N LEU A 87 -1.33 -0.72 -13.67
CA LEU A 87 -2.47 -1.56 -13.35
C LEU A 87 -3.05 -1.09 -12.01
N GLN A 88 -4.36 -0.93 -11.92
CA GLN A 88 -5.05 -0.64 -10.66
C GLN A 88 -5.91 -1.82 -10.26
N TYR A 89 -5.72 -2.27 -9.04
CA TYR A 89 -6.41 -3.41 -8.45
C TYR A 89 -7.29 -3.00 -7.28
N LYS A 90 -8.31 -3.80 -7.03
CA LYS A 90 -9.21 -3.69 -5.88
C LYS A 90 -9.32 -5.03 -5.16
N THR A 91 -9.26 -4.98 -3.83
CA THR A 91 -9.67 -6.05 -2.92
C THR A 91 -10.84 -5.60 -2.04
N ALA A 92 -11.24 -6.45 -1.11
CA ALA A 92 -12.19 -6.06 -0.06
C ALA A 92 -11.60 -5.00 0.90
N ALA A 93 -10.28 -5.01 1.12
CA ALA A 93 -9.59 -4.12 2.04
C ALA A 93 -9.24 -2.76 1.43
N GLY A 94 -9.01 -2.69 0.11
CA GLY A 94 -8.59 -1.44 -0.51
C GLY A 94 -8.27 -1.55 -1.98
N THR A 95 -7.49 -0.58 -2.46
CA THR A 95 -7.00 -0.51 -3.84
C THR A 95 -5.50 -0.21 -3.83
N TRP A 96 -4.77 -0.81 -4.75
CA TRP A 96 -3.36 -0.48 -4.98
C TRP A 96 -3.06 -0.33 -6.47
N SER A 97 -1.88 0.18 -6.79
CA SER A 97 -1.41 0.31 -8.16
C SER A 97 -0.09 -0.40 -8.36
N ASP A 98 0.04 -1.09 -9.47
CA ASP A 98 1.31 -1.65 -9.94
C ASP A 98 1.79 -0.87 -11.17
N TRP A 99 2.86 -0.09 -11.00
CA TRP A 99 3.52 0.64 -12.06
C TRP A 99 4.50 -0.29 -12.77
N GLN A 100 4.28 -0.49 -14.07
CA GLN A 100 5.11 -1.37 -14.89
C GLN A 100 6.39 -0.65 -15.30
N LEU A 101 7.52 -1.28 -15.09
CA LEU A 101 8.85 -0.73 -15.33
C LEU A 101 9.54 -1.47 -16.47
N ALA A 102 10.13 -0.70 -17.39
CA ALA A 102 11.11 -1.21 -18.35
C ALA A 102 12.50 -0.78 -17.92
N PHE A 103 13.38 -1.74 -17.63
CA PHE A 103 14.76 -1.47 -17.30
C PHE A 103 15.63 -1.28 -18.55
N ASP A 104 16.74 -0.56 -18.42
CA ASP A 104 17.69 -0.29 -19.50
C ASP A 104 18.42 -1.55 -20.02
N ASP A 105 18.41 -2.63 -19.24
CA ASP A 105 18.91 -3.96 -19.66
C ASP A 105 17.87 -4.81 -20.43
N GLY A 106 16.69 -4.26 -20.71
CA GLY A 106 15.60 -4.94 -21.41
C GLY A 106 14.70 -5.82 -20.53
N SER A 107 15.02 -5.97 -19.24
CA SER A 107 14.15 -6.66 -18.28
C SER A 107 12.98 -5.78 -17.86
N THR A 108 11.97 -6.39 -17.24
CA THR A 108 10.81 -5.69 -16.67
C THR A 108 10.73 -5.88 -15.17
N GLY A 109 9.98 -5.00 -14.52
CA GLY A 109 9.64 -5.09 -13.11
C GLY A 109 8.36 -4.34 -12.82
N SER A 110 7.99 -4.29 -11.56
CA SER A 110 6.86 -3.48 -11.08
C SER A 110 7.26 -2.69 -9.84
N LEU A 111 6.66 -1.51 -9.72
CA LEU A 111 6.68 -0.70 -8.52
C LEU A 111 5.25 -0.67 -7.97
N SER A 112 4.98 -1.54 -7.00
CA SER A 112 3.69 -1.60 -6.32
C SER A 112 3.58 -0.41 -5.38
N GLU A 113 2.45 0.29 -5.44
CA GLU A 113 2.13 1.45 -4.61
C GLU A 113 0.85 1.17 -3.85
N ASP A 114 0.95 1.16 -2.54
CA ASP A 114 -0.17 1.06 -1.63
C ASP A 114 -0.04 2.11 -0.52
N ASN A 115 -0.95 3.10 -0.55
CA ASN A 115 -1.07 4.16 0.47
C ASN A 115 0.27 4.85 0.84
N GLY A 116 1.14 5.08 -0.16
CA GLY A 116 2.44 5.73 0.01
C GLY A 116 3.56 4.79 0.42
N SER A 117 3.30 3.50 0.55
CA SER A 117 4.32 2.45 0.62
C SER A 117 4.63 1.93 -0.78
N PHE A 118 5.92 1.70 -1.05
CA PHE A 118 6.38 1.28 -2.36
C PHE A 118 7.21 0.01 -2.26
N VAL A 119 6.90 -0.98 -3.10
CA VAL A 119 7.68 -2.21 -3.25
C VAL A 119 8.13 -2.33 -4.71
N LEU A 120 9.43 -2.33 -4.94
CA LEU A 120 9.98 -2.60 -6.27
C LEU A 120 10.32 -4.07 -6.39
N SER A 121 9.73 -4.74 -7.36
CA SER A 121 9.86 -6.17 -7.57
C SER A 121 10.19 -6.53 -9.02
N THR A 122 10.78 -7.70 -9.20
CA THR A 122 11.07 -8.30 -10.50
C THR A 122 10.48 -9.70 -10.58
N PRO A 123 10.00 -10.13 -11.77
CA PRO A 123 9.50 -11.48 -11.97
C PRO A 123 10.58 -12.52 -11.69
N ILE A 124 10.16 -13.65 -11.13
CA ILE A 124 11.01 -14.83 -10.91
C ILE A 124 10.31 -16.10 -11.38
N ASP A 125 11.09 -17.05 -11.83
CA ASP A 125 10.63 -18.42 -12.09
C ASP A 125 10.88 -19.27 -10.86
N LEU A 126 9.83 -19.77 -10.23
CA LEU A 126 9.95 -20.69 -9.10
C LEU A 126 10.27 -22.10 -9.60
N LYS A 127 11.22 -22.77 -8.94
CA LYS A 127 11.69 -24.12 -9.33
C LYS A 127 10.68 -25.22 -9.00
N ARG A 128 9.72 -24.93 -8.15
CA ARG A 128 8.69 -25.88 -7.71
C ARG A 128 7.31 -25.35 -8.07
N GLU A 129 6.39 -26.28 -8.32
CA GLU A 129 4.97 -25.93 -8.42
C GLU A 129 4.50 -25.24 -7.14
N LEU A 130 3.73 -24.20 -7.35
CA LEU A 130 3.09 -23.48 -6.26
C LEU A 130 1.93 -24.33 -5.70
N PRO A 131 1.73 -24.33 -4.38
CA PRO A 131 0.51 -24.86 -3.80
C PRO A 131 -0.69 -24.03 -4.27
N ASP A 132 -1.90 -24.55 -4.07
CA ASP A 132 -3.10 -23.76 -4.22
C ASP A 132 -2.99 -22.49 -3.36
N LEU A 133 -3.05 -21.31 -3.99
CA LEU A 133 -2.82 -20.02 -3.32
C LEU A 133 -3.83 -19.80 -2.19
N ALA A 134 -5.09 -20.24 -2.37
CA ALA A 134 -6.12 -20.15 -1.34
C ALA A 134 -5.80 -20.95 -0.06
N SER A 135 -4.91 -21.94 -0.16
CA SER A 135 -4.49 -22.76 1.00
C SER A 135 -3.42 -22.10 1.89
N LEU A 136 -2.79 -21.02 1.41
CA LEU A 136 -1.73 -20.32 2.14
C LEU A 136 -2.33 -19.45 3.25
N GLN A 137 -2.21 -19.91 4.51
CA GLN A 137 -2.81 -19.25 5.68
C GLN A 137 -1.96 -18.09 6.17
N VAL A 138 -2.58 -16.93 6.39
CA VAL A 138 -1.95 -15.73 6.98
C VAL A 138 -1.31 -16.06 8.32
N GLY A 139 -0.10 -15.54 8.53
CA GLY A 139 0.71 -15.77 9.71
C GLY A 139 1.51 -17.08 9.71
N ARG A 140 1.26 -18.01 8.78
CA ARG A 140 2.05 -19.23 8.63
C ARG A 140 3.34 -18.96 7.88
N THR A 141 4.37 -19.73 8.23
CA THR A 141 5.66 -19.71 7.55
C THR A 141 5.73 -20.83 6.51
N THR A 142 6.20 -20.50 5.33
CA THR A 142 6.45 -21.45 4.25
C THR A 142 7.79 -21.14 3.59
N ALA A 143 8.32 -22.04 2.77
CA ALA A 143 9.60 -21.86 2.08
C ALA A 143 9.43 -21.99 0.57
N PHE A 144 9.98 -21.03 -0.17
CA PHE A 144 10.10 -21.05 -1.62
C PHE A 144 11.58 -20.97 -2.00
N ASP A 145 12.03 -21.92 -2.83
CA ASP A 145 13.43 -22.04 -3.30
C ASP A 145 14.48 -21.93 -2.18
N GLY A 146 14.16 -22.48 -1.01
CA GLY A 146 15.06 -22.49 0.16
C GLY A 146 15.03 -21.22 1.01
N VAL A 147 14.23 -20.22 0.64
CA VAL A 147 14.02 -19.00 1.42
C VAL A 147 12.72 -19.12 2.21
N SER A 148 12.79 -18.85 3.50
CA SER A 148 11.62 -18.87 4.40
C SER A 148 10.89 -17.54 4.35
N TYR A 149 9.58 -17.61 4.21
CA TYR A 149 8.67 -16.46 4.19
C TYR A 149 7.50 -16.69 5.13
N GLN A 150 6.96 -15.61 5.70
CA GLN A 150 5.69 -15.60 6.40
C GLN A 150 4.60 -15.07 5.46
N VAL A 151 3.45 -15.74 5.40
CA VAL A 151 2.27 -15.25 4.67
C VAL A 151 1.74 -14.01 5.39
N ALA A 152 1.85 -12.85 4.75
CA ALA A 152 1.41 -11.57 5.30
C ALA A 152 -0.03 -11.25 4.92
N ALA A 153 -0.40 -11.52 3.67
CA ALA A 153 -1.76 -11.34 3.18
C ALA A 153 -2.14 -12.46 2.19
N ASN A 154 -3.41 -12.83 2.20
CA ASN A 154 -4.03 -13.71 1.22
C ASN A 154 -5.43 -13.18 0.96
N ASP A 155 -5.66 -12.61 -0.22
CA ASP A 155 -6.91 -11.95 -0.58
C ASP A 155 -7.26 -12.22 -2.05
N ARG A 156 -8.42 -11.76 -2.47
CA ARG A 156 -8.86 -11.80 -3.86
C ARG A 156 -8.88 -10.42 -4.45
N ALA A 157 -8.10 -10.24 -5.52
CA ALA A 157 -7.99 -8.99 -6.25
C ALA A 157 -8.76 -9.05 -7.57
N ALA A 158 -9.22 -7.91 -8.03
CA ALA A 158 -9.75 -7.74 -9.38
C ALA A 158 -9.09 -6.54 -10.06
N LEU A 159 -8.71 -6.68 -11.33
CA LEU A 159 -8.25 -5.56 -12.13
C LEU A 159 -9.40 -4.60 -12.39
N MET A 160 -9.23 -3.34 -12.03
CA MET A 160 -10.21 -2.28 -12.24
C MET A 160 -9.93 -1.46 -13.49
N SER A 161 -8.69 -1.04 -13.66
CA SER A 161 -8.27 -0.21 -14.77
C SER A 161 -6.78 -0.41 -15.08
N ALA A 162 -6.38 0.02 -16.26
CA ALA A 162 -5.01 -0.03 -16.70
C ALA A 162 -4.68 1.14 -17.65
N LEU A 163 -3.39 1.48 -17.76
CA LEU A 163 -2.89 2.54 -18.61
C LEU A 163 -1.51 2.18 -19.18
N GLY A 164 -1.21 2.64 -20.39
CA GLY A 164 0.12 2.49 -21.00
C GLY A 164 0.40 1.09 -21.50
N GLU A 165 1.69 0.71 -21.48
CA GLU A 165 2.18 -0.59 -21.91
C GLU A 165 2.17 -1.60 -20.77
N LEU A 166 1.75 -2.81 -21.07
CA LEU A 166 1.59 -3.88 -20.09
C LEU A 166 2.26 -5.15 -20.61
N PRO A 167 3.19 -5.76 -19.85
CA PRO A 167 3.75 -7.06 -20.19
C PRO A 167 2.66 -8.12 -20.30
N LYS A 168 1.63 -7.98 -19.46
CA LYS A 168 0.49 -8.86 -19.35
C LYS A 168 -0.74 -8.05 -18.93
N LEU A 169 -1.93 -8.54 -19.28
CA LEU A 169 -3.20 -7.98 -18.84
C LEU A 169 -3.99 -9.06 -18.08
N PRO A 170 -4.17 -8.92 -16.76
CA PRO A 170 -5.07 -9.78 -16.01
C PRO A 170 -6.51 -9.68 -16.49
N PRO A 171 -7.35 -10.70 -16.27
CA PRO A 171 -8.77 -10.67 -16.65
C PRO A 171 -9.49 -9.48 -16.01
N LEU A 172 -10.16 -8.65 -16.81
CA LEU A 172 -10.87 -7.48 -16.31
C LEU A 172 -12.11 -7.89 -15.51
N GLY A 173 -12.26 -7.35 -14.32
CA GLY A 173 -13.42 -7.56 -13.46
C GLY A 173 -13.55 -8.98 -12.86
N GLN A 174 -12.65 -9.90 -13.18
CA GLN A 174 -12.61 -11.24 -12.58
C GLN A 174 -11.68 -11.22 -11.37
N ALA A 175 -12.16 -11.73 -10.24
CA ALA A 175 -11.35 -11.83 -9.04
C ALA A 175 -10.45 -13.08 -9.11
N PHE A 176 -9.19 -12.92 -8.72
CA PHE A 176 -8.17 -13.96 -8.64
C PHE A 176 -7.42 -13.85 -7.31
N ASP A 177 -6.80 -14.94 -6.87
CA ASP A 177 -6.09 -14.99 -5.61
C ASP A 177 -4.74 -14.25 -5.73
N VAL A 178 -4.44 -13.45 -4.73
CA VAL A 178 -3.15 -12.77 -4.57
C VAL A 178 -2.62 -13.06 -3.18
N VAL A 179 -1.35 -13.43 -3.10
CA VAL A 179 -0.71 -13.74 -1.83
C VAL A 179 0.56 -12.94 -1.71
N GLU A 180 0.70 -12.24 -0.59
CA GLU A 180 1.92 -11.56 -0.23
C GLU A 180 2.64 -12.29 0.91
N LEU A 181 3.91 -12.58 0.69
CA LEU A 181 4.77 -13.23 1.65
C LEU A 181 5.98 -12.35 1.93
N ARG A 182 6.40 -12.28 3.18
CA ARG A 182 7.46 -11.38 3.66
C ARG A 182 8.49 -12.16 4.46
N ASN A 183 9.73 -11.68 4.51
CA ASN A 183 10.78 -12.29 5.32
C ASN A 183 11.55 -11.29 6.18
N ALA A 184 12.39 -11.80 7.07
CA ALA A 184 13.16 -11.01 8.02
C ALA A 184 14.25 -10.13 7.38
N ASN A 185 14.58 -10.36 6.13
CA ASN A 185 15.53 -9.54 5.35
C ASN A 185 14.83 -8.39 4.60
N GLY A 186 13.51 -8.22 4.81
CA GLY A 186 12.71 -7.18 4.14
C GLY A 186 12.32 -7.55 2.71
N GLN A 187 12.49 -8.81 2.29
CA GLN A 187 12.03 -9.24 0.97
C GLN A 187 10.54 -9.53 0.98
N VAL A 188 9.90 -9.17 -0.11
CA VAL A 188 8.49 -9.45 -0.43
C VAL A 188 8.47 -10.42 -1.60
N LEU A 189 7.75 -11.52 -1.45
CA LEU A 189 7.40 -12.45 -2.52
C LEU A 189 5.91 -12.30 -2.79
N SER A 190 5.55 -11.85 -3.99
CA SER A 190 4.16 -11.73 -4.43
C SER A 190 3.80 -12.85 -5.37
N LEU A 191 2.66 -13.50 -5.12
CA LEU A 191 2.10 -14.57 -5.95
C LEU A 191 0.77 -14.08 -6.54
N ASP A 192 0.66 -14.11 -7.87
CA ASP A 192 -0.49 -13.62 -8.64
C ASP A 192 -1.14 -14.78 -9.38
N GLY A 193 -2.35 -15.15 -8.94
CA GLY A 193 -3.17 -16.20 -9.50
C GLY A 193 -4.01 -15.81 -10.72
N SER A 194 -3.76 -14.64 -11.32
CA SER A 194 -4.53 -14.19 -12.51
C SER A 194 -4.31 -15.06 -13.75
N GLN A 195 -3.35 -15.96 -13.74
CA GLN A 195 -3.10 -16.96 -14.77
C GLN A 195 -2.61 -18.29 -14.19
N GLN A 196 -2.51 -19.31 -15.05
CA GLN A 196 -1.96 -20.63 -14.72
C GLN A 196 -0.74 -20.93 -15.60
N PRO A 197 0.40 -21.31 -15.02
CA PRO A 197 0.71 -21.27 -13.58
C PRO A 197 0.70 -19.83 -13.03
N PRO A 198 0.51 -19.66 -11.70
CA PRO A 198 0.55 -18.36 -11.06
C PRO A 198 1.89 -17.66 -11.28
N LEU A 199 1.88 -16.34 -11.37
CA LEU A 199 3.11 -15.55 -11.49
C LEU A 199 3.72 -15.32 -10.11
N ALA A 200 5.04 -15.26 -10.08
CA ALA A 200 5.79 -14.90 -8.89
C ALA A 200 6.71 -13.71 -9.17
N SER A 201 6.80 -12.80 -8.22
CA SER A 201 7.78 -11.71 -8.22
C SER A 201 8.41 -11.53 -6.86
N VAL A 202 9.68 -11.16 -6.82
CA VAL A 202 10.41 -10.86 -5.58
C VAL A 202 10.91 -9.43 -5.61
N GLY A 203 10.77 -8.76 -4.49
CA GLY A 203 11.19 -7.37 -4.34
C GLY A 203 11.48 -6.99 -2.90
N ALA A 204 11.59 -5.69 -2.68
CA ALA A 204 11.77 -5.09 -1.36
C ALA A 204 11.13 -3.70 -1.35
N GLN A 205 10.87 -3.21 -0.15
CA GLN A 205 10.43 -1.83 0.06
C GLN A 205 11.50 -0.86 -0.45
N VAL A 206 11.04 0.22 -1.07
CA VAL A 206 11.88 1.33 -1.53
C VAL A 206 11.27 2.65 -1.11
N GLU A 207 12.12 3.65 -0.85
CA GLU A 207 11.69 5.02 -0.71
C GLU A 207 11.78 5.71 -2.09
N LEU A 208 10.79 6.51 -2.46
CA LEU A 208 10.79 7.21 -3.76
C LEU A 208 12.03 8.08 -3.95
N ASP A 209 12.52 8.69 -2.87
CA ASP A 209 13.71 9.55 -2.90
C ASP A 209 14.98 8.76 -3.28
N ASP A 210 15.05 7.46 -2.95
CA ASP A 210 16.18 6.59 -3.30
C ASP A 210 16.19 6.22 -4.77
N LEU A 211 15.03 6.21 -5.41
CA LEU A 211 14.89 5.90 -6.83
C LEU A 211 15.33 7.05 -7.77
N LYS A 212 15.65 8.24 -7.22
CA LYS A 212 16.08 9.42 -8.01
C LYS A 212 15.17 9.71 -9.20
N LEU A 213 13.88 9.68 -8.94
CA LEU A 213 12.83 9.83 -9.97
C LEU A 213 12.86 11.21 -10.62
N THR A 214 12.61 11.23 -11.91
CA THR A 214 12.38 12.41 -12.74
C THR A 214 11.08 12.28 -13.51
N GLY A 215 10.49 13.38 -13.94
CA GLY A 215 9.22 13.34 -14.69
C GLY A 215 8.02 12.96 -13.82
N LEU A 216 8.05 13.28 -12.54
CA LEU A 216 6.90 13.11 -11.65
C LEU A 216 5.80 14.12 -11.99
N LYS A 217 4.56 13.83 -11.56
CA LYS A 217 3.44 14.78 -11.65
C LYS A 217 3.79 16.07 -10.91
N ASP A 218 3.42 17.21 -11.48
CA ASP A 218 3.61 18.50 -10.84
C ASP A 218 2.63 18.64 -9.66
N GLN A 219 3.13 19.11 -8.52
CA GLN A 219 2.32 19.25 -7.30
C GLN A 219 1.21 20.32 -7.43
N SER A 220 1.39 21.28 -8.36
CA SER A 220 0.41 22.35 -8.60
C SER A 220 -0.92 21.86 -9.20
N SER A 221 -0.96 20.67 -9.79
CA SER A 221 -2.19 20.06 -10.32
C SER A 221 -3.02 19.31 -9.27
N LYS A 222 -2.59 19.33 -8.02
CA LYS A 222 -3.14 18.53 -6.90
C LYS A 222 -4.14 19.28 -6.01
N GLU A 223 -4.74 20.36 -6.47
CA GLU A 223 -5.98 20.85 -5.85
C GLU A 223 -7.07 19.80 -6.11
N GLY A 224 -7.03 18.74 -5.32
CA GLY A 224 -8.03 17.68 -5.36
C GLY A 224 -9.40 18.30 -5.13
N LYS A 225 -10.30 18.12 -6.07
CA LYS A 225 -11.72 18.37 -5.83
C LYS A 225 -12.16 17.34 -4.79
N GLY A 226 -12.10 17.73 -3.51
CA GLY A 226 -12.55 16.89 -2.41
C GLY A 226 -13.93 16.31 -2.74
N ARG A 227 -14.13 15.04 -2.51
CA ARG A 227 -15.44 14.40 -2.68
C ARG A 227 -16.36 14.92 -1.58
N GLN A 228 -17.59 15.26 -1.93
CA GLN A 228 -18.58 15.71 -0.98
C GLN A 228 -19.85 14.88 -1.09
N PHE A 229 -20.47 14.59 0.05
CA PHE A 229 -21.74 13.90 0.15
C PHE A 229 -22.45 14.29 1.44
N ASN A 230 -23.72 13.94 1.57
CA ASN A 230 -24.47 14.16 2.80
C ASN A 230 -24.32 12.97 3.74
N CYS A 231 -24.08 13.24 5.01
CA CYS A 231 -24.01 12.20 6.05
C CYS A 231 -25.28 11.33 6.04
N PRO A 232 -25.18 10.01 5.94
CA PRO A 232 -26.34 9.12 5.90
C PRO A 232 -27.13 9.09 7.22
N HIS A 233 -26.54 9.56 8.32
CA HIS A 233 -27.18 9.63 9.62
C HIS A 233 -27.88 10.99 9.85
N CYS A 234 -27.14 12.12 9.71
CA CYS A 234 -27.69 13.43 10.10
C CYS A 234 -27.94 14.39 8.92
N GLY A 235 -27.61 14.01 7.68
CA GLY A 235 -27.79 14.82 6.49
C GLY A 235 -26.79 15.98 6.31
N SER A 236 -25.91 16.23 7.27
CA SER A 236 -24.91 17.31 7.17
C SER A 236 -23.88 17.01 6.06
N PRO A 237 -23.32 18.03 5.40
CA PRO A 237 -22.31 17.84 4.37
C PRO A 237 -21.02 17.26 4.97
N VAL A 238 -20.49 16.23 4.34
CA VAL A 238 -19.20 15.59 4.65
C VAL A 238 -18.27 15.78 3.47
N SER A 239 -17.08 16.30 3.72
CA SER A 239 -16.02 16.45 2.73
C SER A 239 -14.93 15.41 2.99
N VAL A 240 -14.46 14.74 1.96
CA VAL A 240 -13.35 13.79 1.99
C VAL A 240 -12.16 14.44 1.29
N ALA A 241 -11.11 14.74 2.03
CA ALA A 241 -9.93 15.42 1.49
C ALA A 241 -8.98 14.47 0.79
N LEU A 242 -8.85 13.23 1.29
CA LEU A 242 -7.99 12.21 0.70
C LEU A 242 -8.80 11.27 -0.20
N GLU A 243 -8.45 11.17 -1.47
CA GLU A 243 -9.14 10.27 -2.41
C GLU A 243 -8.99 8.80 -2.05
N THR A 244 -7.90 8.45 -1.36
CA THR A 244 -7.64 7.11 -0.84
C THR A 244 -8.49 6.74 0.37
N SER A 245 -9.20 7.70 0.97
CA SER A 245 -10.02 7.46 2.16
C SER A 245 -11.07 6.38 1.92
N LYS A 246 -11.13 5.41 2.83
CA LYS A 246 -12.11 4.33 2.88
C LYS A 246 -13.10 4.51 4.03
N SER A 247 -12.70 5.25 5.05
CA SER A 247 -13.55 5.65 6.17
C SER A 247 -13.40 7.13 6.46
N VAL A 248 -14.49 7.78 6.83
CA VAL A 248 -14.52 9.19 7.22
C VAL A 248 -15.53 9.40 8.35
N THR A 249 -15.24 10.33 9.24
CA THR A 249 -16.15 10.68 10.32
C THR A 249 -16.89 11.97 10.00
N CYS A 250 -18.20 11.98 10.22
CA CYS A 250 -19.02 13.19 10.08
C CYS A 250 -18.67 14.21 11.17
N GLY A 251 -18.24 15.41 10.78
CA GLY A 251 -17.90 16.47 11.73
C GLY A 251 -19.08 17.02 12.54
N SER A 252 -20.34 16.72 12.15
CA SER A 252 -21.53 17.21 12.85
C SER A 252 -22.09 16.23 13.86
N CYS A 253 -22.06 14.91 13.57
CA CYS A 253 -22.67 13.90 14.44
C CYS A 253 -21.72 12.76 14.85
N ASN A 254 -20.46 12.87 14.53
CA ASN A 254 -19.40 11.88 14.80
C ASN A 254 -19.64 10.46 14.22
N SER A 255 -20.67 10.27 13.37
CA SER A 255 -20.88 8.97 12.74
C SER A 255 -19.70 8.60 11.88
N LEU A 256 -19.17 7.38 12.08
CA LEU A 256 -18.18 6.76 11.21
C LEU A 256 -18.87 6.26 9.94
N ILE A 257 -18.38 6.63 8.77
CA ILE A 257 -18.98 6.35 7.47
C ILE A 257 -17.99 5.57 6.61
N ASP A 258 -18.44 4.43 6.09
CA ASP A 258 -17.65 3.62 5.14
C ASP A 258 -17.86 4.15 3.72
N VAL A 259 -16.80 4.66 3.12
CA VAL A 259 -16.75 5.15 1.74
C VAL A 259 -15.95 4.25 0.81
N SER A 260 -15.60 3.04 1.24
CA SER A 260 -14.76 2.08 0.51
C SER A 260 -15.37 1.63 -0.82
N GLN A 261 -16.70 1.64 -0.93
CA GLN A 261 -17.42 1.28 -2.15
C GLN A 261 -17.78 2.50 -3.03
N GLY A 262 -17.29 3.69 -2.67
CA GLY A 262 -17.63 4.97 -3.32
C GLY A 262 -18.79 5.68 -2.63
N ILE A 263 -19.06 6.92 -3.03
CA ILE A 263 -20.08 7.79 -2.41
C ILE A 263 -21.39 7.87 -3.20
N GLY A 264 -21.53 7.09 -4.25
CA GLY A 264 -22.70 7.12 -5.17
C GLY A 264 -23.85 6.19 -4.81
N GLY A 265 -23.77 5.47 -3.68
CA GLY A 265 -24.76 4.49 -3.24
C GLY A 265 -25.16 4.68 -1.78
N GLU A 266 -25.82 3.66 -1.22
CA GLU A 266 -26.14 3.63 0.21
C GLU A 266 -24.86 3.43 1.02
N LEU A 267 -24.58 4.39 1.92
CA LEU A 267 -23.38 4.40 2.74
C LEU A 267 -23.64 3.73 4.09
N ARG A 268 -22.79 2.75 4.44
CA ARG A 268 -22.81 2.16 5.78
C ARG A 268 -22.25 3.17 6.78
N HIS A 269 -22.84 3.23 7.96
CA HIS A 269 -22.38 4.11 9.04
C HIS A 269 -22.59 3.48 10.41
N ALA A 270 -21.81 3.95 11.38
CA ALA A 270 -21.93 3.61 12.79
C ALA A 270 -21.93 4.90 13.63
N VAL A 271 -22.90 5.05 14.51
CA VAL A 271 -22.96 6.17 15.45
C VAL A 271 -21.94 5.97 16.55
N GLN A 272 -21.29 7.06 16.98
CA GLN A 272 -20.31 7.07 18.06
C GLN A 272 -20.82 8.03 19.16
N ASP A 273 -21.26 7.46 20.28
CA ASP A 273 -21.97 8.21 21.31
C ASP A 273 -21.04 8.91 22.33
N GLU A 274 -19.81 8.39 22.50
CA GLU A 274 -18.84 8.90 23.47
C GLU A 274 -17.56 9.36 22.76
N PRO A 275 -17.47 10.64 22.35
CA PRO A 275 -16.31 11.13 21.62
C PRO A 275 -15.08 11.25 22.54
N VAL A 276 -13.97 10.66 22.13
CA VAL A 276 -12.65 10.87 22.72
C VAL A 276 -12.02 12.09 22.06
N LYS A 277 -11.64 13.08 22.87
CA LYS A 277 -11.04 14.31 22.35
C LYS A 277 -9.55 14.13 22.11
N PRO A 278 -9.07 14.27 20.85
CA PRO A 278 -7.63 14.20 20.57
C PRO A 278 -6.88 15.39 21.18
N LEU A 279 -5.65 15.16 21.63
CA LEU A 279 -4.74 16.23 22.10
C LEU A 279 -4.28 17.09 20.92
N ILE A 280 -4.02 16.47 19.77
CA ILE A 280 -3.63 17.14 18.54
C ILE A 280 -4.85 17.18 17.61
N ALA A 281 -5.26 18.38 17.20
CA ALA A 281 -6.45 18.52 16.36
C ALA A 281 -6.25 17.93 14.97
N ILE A 282 -7.31 17.32 14.40
CA ILE A 282 -7.32 16.89 13.00
C ILE A 282 -7.12 18.10 12.09
N GLY A 283 -6.29 17.94 11.05
CA GLY A 283 -5.89 19.01 10.16
C GLY A 283 -4.61 19.74 10.59
N SER A 284 -4.15 19.58 11.85
CA SER A 284 -2.88 20.15 12.29
C SER A 284 -1.72 19.66 11.45
N THR A 285 -0.74 20.53 11.23
CA THR A 285 0.48 20.21 10.49
C THR A 285 1.71 20.43 11.37
N GLY A 286 2.70 19.55 11.26
CA GLY A 286 3.92 19.67 12.04
C GLY A 286 5.09 18.94 11.41
N GLU A 287 6.31 19.33 11.78
CA GLU A 287 7.53 18.70 11.29
C GLU A 287 8.04 17.66 12.28
N LEU A 288 8.08 16.40 11.85
CA LEU A 288 8.68 15.29 12.58
C LEU A 288 9.73 14.60 11.70
N GLN A 289 10.91 14.36 12.25
CA GLN A 289 12.04 13.69 11.56
C GLN A 289 12.35 14.30 10.17
N GLY A 290 12.33 15.64 10.06
CA GLY A 290 12.63 16.36 8.82
C GLY A 290 11.57 16.25 7.73
N SER A 291 10.34 15.89 8.09
CA SER A 291 9.20 15.80 7.16
C SER A 291 7.99 16.50 7.73
N ASN A 292 7.26 17.22 6.88
CA ASN A 292 5.99 17.86 7.26
C ASN A 292 4.88 16.84 7.19
N TRP A 293 4.14 16.68 8.27
CA TRP A 293 3.02 15.76 8.41
C TRP A 293 1.74 16.51 8.71
N GLN A 294 0.63 16.03 8.17
CA GLN A 294 -0.70 16.47 8.51
C GLN A 294 -1.43 15.37 9.27
N VAL A 295 -2.07 15.72 10.38
CA VAL A 295 -2.97 14.82 11.12
C VAL A 295 -4.26 14.70 10.31
N VAL A 296 -4.53 13.53 9.75
CA VAL A 296 -5.72 13.28 8.91
C VAL A 296 -6.75 12.40 9.61
N GLY A 297 -6.32 11.59 10.57
CA GLY A 297 -7.19 10.72 11.35
C GLY A 297 -6.72 10.58 12.80
N PHE A 298 -7.63 10.20 13.64
CA PHE A 298 -7.42 9.89 15.04
C PHE A 298 -8.24 8.67 15.41
N GLN A 299 -7.62 7.71 16.09
CA GLN A 299 -8.33 6.59 16.70
C GLN A 299 -7.89 6.40 18.14
N HIS A 300 -8.86 6.05 18.98
CA HIS A 300 -8.61 5.57 20.33
C HIS A 300 -8.81 4.05 20.33
N ARG A 301 -7.86 3.35 20.94
CA ARG A 301 -7.88 1.89 21.03
C ARG A 301 -7.83 1.46 22.48
N VAL A 302 -8.48 0.35 22.75
CA VAL A 302 -8.49 -0.29 24.08
C VAL A 302 -7.91 -1.69 23.94
N GLY A 303 -7.02 -2.03 24.85
CA GLY A 303 -6.38 -3.34 24.92
C GLY A 303 -6.58 -4.00 26.26
N HIS A 304 -6.46 -5.32 26.29
CA HIS A 304 -6.39 -6.12 27.52
C HIS A 304 -5.45 -7.30 27.32
N GLU A 305 -4.73 -7.67 28.35
CA GLU A 305 -3.90 -8.88 28.31
C GLU A 305 -4.77 -10.13 28.50
N PRO A 306 -4.48 -11.24 27.82
CA PRO A 306 -5.25 -12.48 27.98
C PRO A 306 -5.21 -12.98 29.44
N GLY A 307 -6.39 -13.03 30.04
CA GLY A 307 -6.55 -13.49 31.46
C GLY A 307 -6.45 -12.38 32.48
N ASP A 308 -6.34 -11.13 32.09
CA ASP A 308 -6.44 -9.95 32.92
C ASP A 308 -7.76 -9.22 32.66
N ASP A 309 -8.39 -8.73 33.74
CA ASP A 309 -9.62 -7.92 33.64
C ASP A 309 -9.30 -6.42 33.50
N GLU A 310 -8.04 -6.02 33.59
CA GLU A 310 -7.63 -4.62 33.43
C GLU A 310 -7.53 -4.27 31.94
N HIS A 311 -8.15 -3.14 31.59
CA HIS A 311 -8.09 -2.55 30.28
C HIS A 311 -7.19 -1.33 30.30
N PHE A 312 -6.41 -1.16 29.23
CA PHE A 312 -5.59 0.03 28.99
C PHE A 312 -5.96 0.67 27.65
N GLY A 313 -5.79 1.98 27.54
CA GLY A 313 -6.13 2.72 26.34
C GLY A 313 -4.93 3.48 25.79
N TRP A 314 -4.94 3.73 24.48
CA TRP A 314 -3.98 4.60 23.80
C TRP A 314 -4.62 5.31 22.62
N SER A 315 -3.99 6.38 22.19
CA SER A 315 -4.41 7.19 21.07
C SER A 315 -3.43 7.06 19.90
N GLU A 316 -3.96 6.93 18.70
CA GLU A 316 -3.16 6.88 17.46
C GLU A 316 -3.61 7.99 16.51
N TYR A 317 -2.66 8.81 16.08
CA TYR A 317 -2.86 9.86 15.10
C TYR A 317 -2.34 9.38 13.76
N LEU A 318 -3.22 9.28 12.76
CA LEU A 318 -2.81 9.00 11.40
C LEU A 318 -2.25 10.26 10.77
N LEU A 319 -0.97 10.23 10.46
CA LEU A 319 -0.23 11.31 9.82
C LEU A 319 -0.08 11.03 8.34
N TYR A 320 -0.27 12.04 7.52
CA TYR A 320 -0.12 11.97 6.07
C TYR A 320 0.94 12.94 5.55
N ASN A 321 1.76 12.46 4.63
CA ASN A 321 2.68 13.24 3.82
C ASN A 321 2.56 12.82 2.36
N THR A 322 2.48 13.78 1.45
CA THR A 322 2.26 13.52 0.01
C THR A 322 3.34 12.69 -0.67
N ARG A 323 4.54 12.61 -0.12
CA ARG A 323 5.67 11.82 -0.66
C ARG A 323 5.96 10.55 0.12
N LYS A 324 5.71 10.57 1.45
CA LYS A 324 6.06 9.47 2.36
C LYS A 324 4.85 8.62 2.76
N GLY A 325 3.65 8.96 2.26
CA GLY A 325 2.41 8.28 2.59
C GLY A 325 2.00 8.50 4.03
N PHE A 326 1.72 7.41 4.74
CA PHE A 326 1.17 7.45 6.09
C PHE A 326 2.13 6.92 7.14
N CYS A 327 2.00 7.45 8.36
CA CYS A 327 2.58 6.89 9.56
C CYS A 327 1.67 7.18 10.76
N PHE A 328 1.96 6.55 11.89
CA PHE A 328 1.20 6.70 13.13
C PHE A 328 2.04 7.40 14.18
N LEU A 329 1.50 8.46 14.77
CA LEU A 329 2.00 9.02 16.01
C LEU A 329 1.13 8.47 17.14
N VAL A 330 1.72 7.72 18.04
CA VAL A 330 1.03 6.97 19.10
C VAL A 330 1.30 7.64 20.44
N ASP A 331 0.25 7.88 21.21
CA ASP A 331 0.29 8.38 22.59
C ASP A 331 -0.24 7.29 23.52
N SER A 332 0.60 6.81 24.39
CA SER A 332 0.31 5.76 25.37
C SER A 332 0.88 6.11 26.74
N GLU A 333 0.64 5.28 27.75
CA GLU A 333 1.24 5.44 29.09
C GLU A 333 2.77 5.46 29.07
N GLU A 334 3.39 4.83 28.07
CA GLU A 334 4.85 4.86 27.86
C GLU A 334 5.36 6.14 27.18
N GLY A 335 4.46 7.07 26.83
CA GLY A 335 4.73 8.29 26.12
C GLY A 335 4.53 8.16 24.62
N TRP A 336 5.13 9.09 23.87
CA TRP A 336 4.94 9.19 22.42
C TRP A 336 5.86 8.27 21.64
N SER A 337 5.35 7.76 20.52
CA SER A 337 6.15 7.03 19.54
C SER A 337 5.69 7.32 18.12
N LEU A 338 6.64 7.29 17.17
CA LEU A 338 6.34 7.38 15.73
C LEU A 338 6.54 5.99 15.12
N VAL A 339 5.50 5.47 14.47
CA VAL A 339 5.42 4.07 14.00
C VAL A 339 5.00 4.03 12.54
N ARG A 340 5.61 3.15 11.75
CA ARG A 340 5.25 2.92 10.34
C ARG A 340 5.06 1.43 10.09
N PRO A 341 4.07 1.03 9.30
CA PRO A 341 4.03 -0.31 8.75
C PRO A 341 5.32 -0.63 7.99
N THR A 342 5.80 -1.86 8.13
CA THR A 342 6.95 -2.35 7.36
C THR A 342 6.53 -3.49 6.45
N THR A 343 7.12 -3.56 5.27
CA THR A 343 6.89 -4.65 4.32
C THR A 343 7.70 -5.91 4.66
N GLY A 344 8.59 -5.86 5.65
CA GLY A 344 9.29 -7.04 6.14
C GLY A 344 8.46 -7.88 7.11
N ALA A 345 8.84 -9.13 7.30
CA ALA A 345 8.32 -9.99 8.36
C ALA A 345 9.47 -10.40 9.29
N PRO A 346 9.58 -9.78 10.47
CA PRO A 346 10.55 -10.17 11.46
C PRO A 346 10.46 -11.66 11.81
N SER A 347 11.58 -12.33 11.99
CA SER A 347 11.60 -13.71 12.48
C SER A 347 11.40 -13.72 13.99
N THR A 348 10.44 -14.52 14.45
CA THR A 348 10.19 -14.68 15.89
C THR A 348 10.68 -16.01 16.41
N THR A 349 11.03 -16.08 17.70
CA THR A 349 11.20 -17.35 18.40
C THR A 349 9.88 -18.10 18.47
N SER A 350 9.92 -19.43 18.66
CA SER A 350 8.71 -20.27 18.73
C SER A 350 7.73 -19.83 19.81
N THR A 351 8.24 -19.27 20.90
CA THR A 351 7.44 -18.72 22.02
C THR A 351 7.07 -17.25 21.82
N ARG A 352 7.50 -16.61 20.71
CA ARG A 352 7.35 -15.18 20.44
C ARG A 352 7.86 -14.27 21.57
N GLN A 353 8.91 -14.70 22.28
CA GLN A 353 9.57 -13.88 23.33
C GLN A 353 10.52 -12.85 22.75
N SER A 354 10.99 -13.08 21.53
CA SER A 354 11.80 -12.11 20.82
C SER A 354 11.55 -12.17 19.31
N ALA A 355 11.83 -11.06 18.64
CA ALA A 355 11.79 -10.91 17.20
C ALA A 355 13.13 -10.39 16.70
N THR A 356 13.54 -10.80 15.50
CA THR A 356 14.74 -10.28 14.82
C THR A 356 14.35 -9.68 13.47
N TYR A 357 14.74 -8.43 13.26
CA TYR A 357 14.49 -7.73 12.02
C TYR A 357 15.70 -6.90 11.60
N GLN A 358 16.13 -7.04 10.35
CA GLN A 358 17.32 -6.35 9.80
C GLN A 358 18.56 -6.47 10.72
N GLY A 359 18.79 -7.67 11.27
CA GLY A 359 19.92 -7.96 12.14
C GLY A 359 19.81 -7.45 13.57
N LYS A 360 18.74 -6.73 13.93
CA LYS A 360 18.47 -6.29 15.29
C LYS A 360 17.51 -7.23 15.99
N ARG A 361 17.80 -7.57 17.25
CA ARG A 361 16.94 -8.37 18.11
C ARG A 361 16.12 -7.45 19.01
N PHE A 362 14.83 -7.72 19.12
CA PHE A 362 13.86 -7.03 19.96
C PHE A 362 13.27 -8.04 20.94
N GLU A 363 13.13 -7.67 22.20
CA GLU A 363 12.51 -8.51 23.24
C GLU A 363 11.04 -8.13 23.39
N ARG A 364 10.17 -9.12 23.63
CA ARG A 364 8.73 -8.90 23.81
C ARG A 364 8.47 -8.07 25.06
N LYS A 365 7.69 -7.01 24.92
CA LYS A 365 7.17 -6.20 26.02
C LYS A 365 5.77 -6.63 26.40
N TYR A 366 4.85 -6.64 25.44
CA TYR A 366 3.44 -6.88 25.65
C TYR A 366 2.88 -7.88 24.65
N GLN A 367 1.82 -8.57 25.07
CA GLN A 367 0.96 -9.36 24.18
C GLN A 367 -0.47 -9.16 24.65
N TYR A 368 -1.34 -8.66 23.78
CA TYR A 368 -2.69 -8.25 24.14
C TYR A 368 -3.66 -8.39 22.96
N GLU A 369 -4.96 -8.40 23.29
CA GLU A 369 -6.02 -8.16 22.30
C GLU A 369 -6.39 -6.69 22.34
N ALA A 370 -6.66 -6.11 21.18
CA ALA A 370 -7.04 -4.71 21.04
C ALA A 370 -8.26 -4.54 20.15
N GLU A 371 -9.02 -3.48 20.41
CA GLU A 371 -10.10 -3.05 19.55
C GLU A 371 -10.10 -1.53 19.42
N THR A 372 -10.67 -1.02 18.32
CA THR A 372 -10.89 0.41 18.11
C THR A 372 -12.26 0.78 18.66
N ASP A 373 -12.30 1.66 19.66
CA ASP A 373 -13.55 2.10 20.27
C ASP A 373 -14.04 3.45 19.78
N TYR A 374 -13.14 4.35 19.35
CA TYR A 374 -13.48 5.64 18.79
C TYR A 374 -12.57 6.05 17.64
N VAL A 375 -13.13 6.72 16.62
CA VAL A 375 -12.38 7.25 15.48
C VAL A 375 -12.87 8.64 15.09
N SER A 376 -11.98 9.47 14.56
CA SER A 376 -12.30 10.79 14.01
C SER A 376 -11.39 11.10 12.80
N GLY A 377 -11.90 11.79 11.79
CA GLY A 377 -11.16 12.15 10.57
C GLY A 377 -11.26 11.11 9.47
N GLU A 378 -10.19 10.95 8.70
CA GLU A 378 -10.12 10.12 7.49
C GLU A 378 -9.11 9.00 7.63
N PHE A 379 -9.47 7.81 7.09
CA PHE A 379 -8.61 6.63 7.10
C PHE A 379 -8.56 5.98 5.72
N TYR A 380 -7.40 5.51 5.30
CA TYR A 380 -7.18 4.84 4.02
C TYR A 380 -7.62 3.36 4.01
N TRP A 381 -8.12 2.85 5.14
CA TRP A 381 -8.73 1.51 5.25
C TRP A 381 -10.15 1.60 5.82
N PRO A 382 -11.01 0.58 5.58
CA PRO A 382 -12.31 0.49 6.21
C PRO A 382 -12.14 0.23 7.72
N VAL A 383 -12.39 1.23 8.54
CA VAL A 383 -12.36 1.08 10.00
C VAL A 383 -13.65 0.41 10.47
N VAL A 384 -13.51 -0.61 11.30
CA VAL A 384 -14.64 -1.30 11.93
C VAL A 384 -14.47 -1.18 13.45
N ARG A 385 -15.39 -0.46 14.11
CA ARG A 385 -15.41 -0.37 15.57
C ARG A 385 -15.65 -1.74 16.20
N GLY A 386 -14.96 -2.01 17.31
CA GLY A 386 -15.03 -3.31 17.99
C GLY A 386 -14.36 -4.46 17.25
N GLN A 387 -13.70 -4.21 16.11
CA GLN A 387 -12.89 -5.23 15.45
C GLN A 387 -11.69 -5.56 16.33
N LYS A 388 -11.59 -6.83 16.72
CA LYS A 388 -10.50 -7.31 17.56
C LYS A 388 -9.29 -7.70 16.72
N THR A 389 -8.11 -7.34 17.24
CA THR A 389 -6.81 -7.76 16.71
C THR A 389 -5.96 -8.36 17.82
N SER A 390 -5.08 -9.30 17.48
CA SER A 390 -4.07 -9.82 18.39
C SER A 390 -2.76 -9.09 18.16
N ASN A 391 -2.19 -8.54 19.22
CA ASN A 391 -1.03 -7.65 19.14
C ASN A 391 0.12 -8.18 20.00
N ILE A 392 1.34 -7.98 19.52
CA ILE A 392 2.57 -8.25 20.26
C ILE A 392 3.55 -7.12 20.01
N ASP A 393 3.98 -6.47 21.08
CA ASP A 393 4.96 -5.40 21.03
C ASP A 393 6.33 -5.87 21.52
N PHE A 394 7.36 -5.47 20.79
CA PHE A 394 8.75 -5.77 21.09
C PHE A 394 9.56 -4.47 21.14
N ALA A 395 10.63 -4.45 21.91
CA ALA A 395 11.50 -3.29 22.00
C ALA A 395 12.99 -3.66 22.02
N ASN A 396 13.80 -2.72 21.55
CA ASN A 396 15.25 -2.70 21.71
C ASN A 396 15.67 -1.24 22.01
N GLY A 397 15.84 -0.90 23.29
CA GLY A 397 16.01 0.48 23.73
C GLY A 397 14.80 1.33 23.31
N LYS A 398 15.05 2.41 22.58
CA LYS A 398 13.99 3.28 22.03
C LYS A 398 13.35 2.75 20.74
N SER A 399 13.93 1.73 20.12
CA SER A 399 13.37 1.15 18.89
C SER A 399 12.23 0.20 19.22
N LEU A 400 11.12 0.32 18.51
CA LEU A 400 9.91 -0.44 18.69
C LEU A 400 9.62 -1.30 17.45
N LEU A 401 9.04 -2.46 17.69
CA LEU A 401 8.56 -3.35 16.65
C LEU A 401 7.22 -3.91 17.12
N SER A 402 6.19 -3.82 16.30
CA SER A 402 4.83 -4.24 16.65
C SER A 402 4.30 -5.20 15.61
N LEU A 403 3.62 -6.24 16.06
CA LEU A 403 2.88 -7.20 15.26
C LEU A 403 1.39 -7.03 15.56
N GLU A 404 0.62 -6.71 14.55
CA GLU A 404 -0.84 -6.76 14.60
C GLU A 404 -1.36 -7.85 13.67
N GLN A 405 -2.24 -8.70 14.16
CA GLN A 405 -2.85 -9.77 13.38
C GLN A 405 -4.37 -9.69 13.44
N SER A 406 -4.97 -9.57 12.27
CA SER A 406 -6.39 -9.78 11.99
C SER A 406 -6.60 -11.15 11.33
N PRO A 407 -7.85 -11.61 11.12
CA PRO A 407 -8.11 -12.86 10.38
C PRO A 407 -7.59 -12.88 8.93
N LYS A 408 -7.41 -11.70 8.31
CA LYS A 408 -7.06 -11.58 6.89
C LYS A 408 -5.68 -11.04 6.61
N GLU A 409 -5.06 -10.39 7.60
CA GLU A 409 -3.79 -9.69 7.42
C GLU A 409 -2.94 -9.78 8.68
N LEU A 410 -1.64 -9.84 8.47
CA LEU A 410 -0.62 -9.74 9.49
C LEU A 410 0.29 -8.58 9.14
N THR A 411 0.24 -7.54 9.96
CA THR A 411 1.00 -6.31 9.76
C THR A 411 2.10 -6.20 10.80
N TRP A 412 3.32 -5.97 10.34
CA TRP A 412 4.44 -5.56 11.17
C TRP A 412 4.66 -4.07 11.02
N SER A 413 4.95 -3.42 12.14
CA SER A 413 5.29 -2.01 12.19
C SER A 413 6.60 -1.80 12.93
N ILE A 414 7.41 -0.84 12.45
CA ILE A 414 8.65 -0.42 13.09
C ILE A 414 8.54 1.03 13.49
N GLY A 415 9.12 1.38 14.64
CA GLY A 415 9.06 2.75 15.14
C GLY A 415 10.11 3.06 16.18
N SER A 416 9.96 4.22 16.78
CA SER A 416 10.81 4.66 17.87
C SER A 416 10.05 5.55 18.84
N GLN A 417 10.41 5.45 20.12
CA GLN A 417 9.95 6.40 21.14
C GLN A 417 10.41 7.83 20.80
N MET A 418 9.54 8.79 21.07
CA MET A 418 9.76 10.21 20.88
C MET A 418 9.63 10.95 22.22
N ASP A 419 10.38 12.02 22.34
CA ASP A 419 10.20 12.93 23.46
C ASP A 419 8.95 13.78 23.25
N ALA A 420 8.12 13.93 24.30
CA ALA A 420 6.90 14.72 24.27
C ALA A 420 7.15 16.19 23.86
N THR A 421 8.32 16.74 24.21
CA THR A 421 8.71 18.09 23.81
C THR A 421 8.90 18.24 22.29
N VAL A 422 9.33 17.18 21.62
CA VAL A 422 9.43 17.18 20.14
C VAL A 422 8.05 17.20 19.51
N VAL A 423 7.12 16.43 20.05
CA VAL A 423 5.72 16.39 19.55
C VAL A 423 5.04 17.73 19.81
N ALA A 424 5.16 18.28 21.02
CA ALA A 424 4.61 19.59 21.38
C ALA A 424 5.18 20.72 20.51
N LYS A 425 6.48 20.68 20.19
CA LYS A 425 7.08 21.66 19.28
C LYS A 425 6.56 21.54 17.84
N ALA A 426 6.22 20.34 17.41
CA ALA A 426 5.76 20.09 16.05
C ALA A 426 4.31 20.53 15.85
N PHE A 427 3.43 20.26 16.82
CA PHE A 427 1.99 20.44 16.66
C PHE A 427 1.36 21.51 17.60
N GLY A 428 2.11 22.13 18.49
CA GLY A 428 1.65 23.13 19.45
C GLY A 428 1.15 22.48 20.71
#